data_8ec5f706754d30543b3e150c6610f5b7
#
_entry.id   8ec5f706754d30543b3e150c6610f5b7
#
_cell.length_a   1.000
_cell.length_b   1.000
_cell.length_c   1.000
_cell.angle_alpha   90.00
_cell.angle_beta   90.00
_cell.angle_gamma   90.00
#
_symmetry.space_group_name_H-M   'P 1'
#
loop_
_entity.id
_entity.type
_entity.pdbx_description
1 polymer ?
#
loop_
_entity_poly.entity_id
_entity_poly.type
_entity_poly.pdbx_seq_one_letter_code
_entity_poly.pdbx_strand_id
1 'polypeptide(L)' 'PLPIAFLERTQILFVALIFSFMLYVTFFDVRRIFPF' A
#
# COMPACT_ATOMS: atom_id res chain seq x y z
N PRO A 1 24.18 -13.87 8.60
CA PRO A 1 22.92 -13.34 9.10
C PRO A 1 22.53 -12.03 8.40
N LEU A 2 21.29 -11.94 7.99
CA LEU A 2 20.80 -10.75 7.33
C LEU A 2 20.69 -9.60 8.34
N PRO A 3 21.07 -8.38 7.92
CA PRO A 3 20.94 -7.23 8.83
C PRO A 3 19.48 -6.94 9.15
N ILE A 4 19.24 -6.51 10.38
CA ILE A 4 17.88 -6.17 10.83
C ILE A 4 17.30 -5.06 9.95
N ALA A 5 18.13 -4.14 9.48
CA ALA A 5 17.70 -3.06 8.61
C ALA A 5 17.10 -3.57 7.31
N PHE A 6 17.62 -4.68 6.78
CA PHE A 6 17.08 -5.27 5.56
C PHE A 6 15.66 -5.79 5.78
N LEU A 7 15.46 -6.50 6.88
CA LEU A 7 14.14 -7.03 7.23
C LEU A 7 13.16 -5.88 7.45
N GLU A 8 13.60 -4.84 8.12
CA GLU A 8 12.76 -3.70 8.40
C GLU A 8 12.35 -2.98 7.12
N ARG A 9 13.29 -2.80 6.21
CA ARG A 9 13.00 -2.17 4.92
C ARG A 9 12.02 -2.99 4.10
N THR A 10 12.22 -4.29 4.05
CA THR A 10 11.32 -5.17 3.31
C THR A 10 9.92 -5.07 3.85
N GLN A 11 9.77 -5.00 5.17
CA GLN A 11 8.47 -4.88 5.80
C GLN A 11 7.80 -3.56 5.43
N ILE A 12 8.54 -2.46 5.44
CA ILE A 12 8.01 -1.16 5.09
C ILE A 12 7.55 -1.14 3.64
N LEU A 13 8.34 -1.70 2.74
CA LEU A 13 7.97 -1.77 1.33
C LEU A 13 6.70 -2.60 1.13
N PHE A 14 6.59 -3.70 1.86
CA PHE A 14 5.42 -4.56 1.76
C PHE A 14 4.17 -3.84 2.24
N VAL A 15 4.27 -3.15 3.37
CA VAL A 15 3.15 -2.40 3.92
C VAL A 15 2.77 -1.26 2.97
N ALA A 16 3.75 -0.56 2.42
CA ALA A 16 3.49 0.52 1.49
C ALA A 16 2.75 0.02 0.25
N LEU A 17 3.13 -1.15 -0.24
CA LEU A 17 2.46 -1.76 -1.39
C LEU A 17 1.00 -2.04 -1.09
N ILE A 18 0.73 -2.63 0.07
CA ILE A 18 -0.63 -2.95 0.47
C ILE A 18 -1.46 -1.68 0.62
N PHE A 19 -0.90 -0.67 1.28
CA PHE A 19 -1.60 0.61 1.45
C PHE A 19 -1.90 1.27 0.11
N SER A 20 -0.94 1.27 -0.80
CA SER A 20 -1.15 1.84 -2.12
C SER A 20 -2.27 1.13 -2.87
N PHE A 21 -2.29 -0.18 -2.78
CA PHE A 21 -3.33 -0.97 -3.43
C PHE A 21 -4.69 -0.66 -2.83
N MET A 22 -4.77 -0.58 -1.51
CA MET A 22 -6.03 -0.27 -0.84
C MET A 22 -6.53 1.12 -1.20
N LEU A 23 -5.65 2.09 -1.23
CA LEU A 23 -6.02 3.45 -1.62
C LEU A 23 -6.49 3.50 -3.06
N TYR A 24 -5.84 2.77 -3.94
CA TYR A 24 -6.21 2.73 -5.35
C TYR A 24 -7.63 2.18 -5.52
N VAL A 25 -7.90 1.06 -4.88
CA VAL A 25 -9.23 0.44 -4.95
C VAL A 25 -10.28 1.35 -4.33
N THR A 26 -9.97 1.94 -3.18
CA THR A 26 -10.90 2.84 -2.50
C THR A 26 -11.20 4.05 -3.37
N PHE A 27 -10.19 4.60 -4.04
CA PHE A 27 -10.37 5.76 -4.91
C PHE A 27 -11.34 5.44 -6.04
N PHE A 28 -11.19 4.28 -6.66
CA PHE A 28 -12.10 3.86 -7.72
C PHE A 28 -13.50 3.63 -7.19
N ASP A 29 -13.62 3.07 -6.01
CA ASP A 29 -14.93 2.82 -5.39
C ASP A 29 -15.67 4.13 -5.15
N VAL A 30 -14.97 5.11 -4.58
CA VAL A 30 -15.58 6.42 -4.31
C VAL A 30 -15.98 7.10 -5.61
N ARG A 31 -15.17 6.95 -6.65
CA ARG A 31 -15.47 7.54 -7.95
C ARG A 31 -16.74 6.96 -8.57
N ARG A 32 -17.01 5.70 -8.28
CA ARG A 32 -18.24 5.06 -8.80
C ARG A 32 -19.47 5.63 -8.13
N ILE A 33 -19.37 5.89 -6.83
CA ILE A 33 -20.50 6.42 -6.07
C ILE A 33 -20.68 7.90 -6.37
N PHE A 34 -19.59 8.65 -6.51
CA PHE A 34 -19.64 10.07 -6.84
C PHE A 34 -18.84 10.31 -8.12
N PRO A 35 -19.47 10.19 -9.28
CA PRO A 35 -18.79 10.51 -10.55
C PRO A 35 -18.53 12.00 -10.65
N PHE A 36 -17.25 12.34 -10.55
CA PHE A 36 -16.82 13.72 -10.72
C PHE A 36 -16.52 14.03 -12.16
#